data_93148f920651feb547572fec15cfb585
#
_entry.id   93148f920651feb547572fec15cfb585
#
_cell.length_a   1.000
_cell.length_b   1.000
_cell.length_c   1.000
_cell.angle_alpha   90.00
_cell.angle_beta   90.00
_cell.angle_gamma   90.00
#
_symmetry.space_group_name_H-M   'P 1'
#
loop_
_entity.id
_entity.type
_entity.pdbx_description
1 polymer ?
#
loop_
_entity_poly.entity_id
_entity_poly.type
_entity_poly.pdbx_seq_one_letter_code
_entity_poly.pdbx_strand_id
1 'polypeptide(L)'
;NYRLRDWGVSRQRYWGTPIPMLNLADGSVVPVPEDQLPVRLPEDVVMDGVTSPIKADPEWAKTTYNGSDAFHETDTFDTFMESSWYYARYCSPDHDKAMLDPAKANYWLPVDQYIGGIEHAILHLLYARFFHKLLRDVGLVSTDEPFKRLLCQGMVLAETFYRDTDNGGKQWFSPADVSVQRDDKGRILTAILNTDGLPVVASGMSKMSKSKNNGIDPQKVIDQYGADTVRLFMMFTAPPEQTLEWSDSAVEGAHRFIKRIYALVSDFAGAGSVTIGGYDYHTGERGTGELRDLRAGRCIGACLEYAARMNQPLMV
;
A
#
# COMPACT_ATOMS: atom_id res chain seq x y z
N ASN A 1 -14.84 -22.30 16.71
CA ASN A 1 -15.42 -21.14 17.39
C ASN A 1 -14.96 -19.87 16.69
N TYR A 2 -15.87 -19.19 16.02
CA TYR A 2 -15.59 -17.87 15.43
C TYR A 2 -15.83 -16.81 16.51
N ARG A 3 -14.85 -15.96 16.76
CA ARG A 3 -14.98 -14.77 17.61
C ARG A 3 -14.83 -13.54 16.74
N LEU A 4 -15.91 -13.11 16.13
CA LEU A 4 -16.00 -11.80 15.52
C LEU A 4 -16.71 -10.87 16.49
N ARG A 5 -16.12 -9.70 16.78
CA ARG A 5 -16.80 -8.64 17.52
C ARG A 5 -17.75 -7.93 16.59
N ASP A 6 -18.84 -7.45 17.13
CA ASP A 6 -19.76 -6.59 16.37
C ASP A 6 -19.03 -5.37 15.82
N TRP A 7 -19.35 -5.01 14.60
CA TRP A 7 -18.81 -3.85 13.93
C TRP A 7 -19.89 -3.20 13.07
N GLY A 8 -19.82 -1.89 12.94
CA GLY A 8 -20.78 -1.11 12.16
C GLY A 8 -20.11 -0.39 11.01
N VAL A 9 -20.93 -0.03 10.03
CA VAL A 9 -20.48 0.67 8.81
C VAL A 9 -20.69 2.18 8.87
N SER A 10 -21.50 2.67 9.83
CA SER A 10 -21.79 4.10 9.98
C SER A 10 -20.77 4.83 10.84
N ARG A 11 -20.53 6.11 10.51
CA ARG A 11 -19.62 7.00 11.24
C ARG A 11 -20.26 8.37 11.42
N GLN A 12 -20.13 8.91 12.62
CA GLN A 12 -20.63 10.25 13.00
C GLN A 12 -19.64 11.32 12.52
N ARG A 13 -19.50 11.46 11.20
CA ARG A 13 -18.61 12.43 10.60
C ARG A 13 -19.13 12.87 9.22
N TYR A 14 -18.70 14.04 8.79
CA TYR A 14 -19.07 14.60 7.49
C TYR A 14 -18.43 13.85 6.32
N TRP A 15 -17.12 13.54 6.43
CA TRP A 15 -16.37 12.92 5.34
C TRP A 15 -16.70 11.44 5.19
N GLY A 16 -17.30 11.08 4.08
CA GLY A 16 -17.71 9.73 3.72
C GLY A 16 -18.90 9.75 2.77
N THR A 17 -19.26 8.59 2.21
CA THR A 17 -20.45 8.45 1.37
C THR A 17 -21.70 8.53 2.26
N PRO A 18 -22.72 9.34 1.90
CA PRO A 18 -23.99 9.36 2.61
C PRO A 18 -24.64 7.98 2.64
N ILE A 19 -25.26 7.64 3.75
CA ILE A 19 -26.06 6.41 3.88
C ILE A 19 -27.46 6.68 3.31
N PRO A 20 -27.88 5.99 2.22
CA PRO A 20 -29.14 6.30 1.55
C PRO A 20 -30.35 5.68 2.27
N MET A 21 -30.55 6.06 3.53
CA MET A 21 -31.65 5.60 4.38
C MET A 21 -32.42 6.78 4.95
N LEU A 22 -33.71 6.57 5.19
CA LEU A 22 -34.62 7.51 5.83
C LEU A 22 -35.10 6.95 7.16
N ASN A 23 -35.09 7.80 8.17
CA ASN A 23 -35.69 7.56 9.48
C ASN A 23 -37.12 8.11 9.50
N LEU A 24 -38.12 7.28 9.74
CA LEU A 24 -39.53 7.65 9.78
C LEU A 24 -40.00 8.00 11.21
N ALA A 25 -41.08 8.71 11.33
CA ALA A 25 -41.63 9.14 12.61
C ALA A 25 -42.00 7.98 13.56
N ASP A 26 -42.34 6.82 13.00
CA ASP A 26 -42.64 5.60 13.78
C ASP A 26 -41.39 4.84 14.24
N GLY A 27 -40.20 5.34 13.92
CA GLY A 27 -38.92 4.72 14.24
C GLY A 27 -38.49 3.64 13.24
N SER A 28 -39.22 3.39 12.19
CA SER A 28 -38.79 2.51 11.10
C SER A 28 -37.74 3.21 10.21
N VAL A 29 -36.89 2.39 9.58
CA VAL A 29 -35.84 2.86 8.68
C VAL A 29 -36.06 2.24 7.31
N VAL A 30 -36.11 3.08 6.27
CA VAL A 30 -36.39 2.66 4.89
C VAL A 30 -35.32 3.19 3.93
N PRO A 31 -35.05 2.54 2.79
CA PRO A 31 -34.15 3.11 1.78
C PRO A 31 -34.73 4.38 1.17
N VAL A 32 -33.85 5.31 0.79
CA VAL A 32 -34.21 6.48 -0.02
C VAL A 32 -34.79 6.01 -1.35
N PRO A 33 -35.95 6.54 -1.80
CA PRO A 33 -36.51 6.22 -3.11
C PRO A 33 -35.53 6.50 -4.26
N GLU A 34 -35.57 5.67 -5.29
CA GLU A 34 -34.62 5.77 -6.42
C GLU A 34 -34.65 7.13 -7.13
N ASP A 35 -35.81 7.76 -7.21
CA ASP A 35 -36.03 9.08 -7.82
C ASP A 35 -35.42 10.22 -6.98
N GLN A 36 -35.06 9.96 -5.73
CA GLN A 36 -34.40 10.90 -4.82
C GLN A 36 -32.89 10.65 -4.69
N LEU A 37 -32.33 9.69 -5.43
CA LEU A 37 -30.90 9.42 -5.47
C LEU A 37 -30.21 10.29 -6.54
N PRO A 38 -28.92 10.64 -6.31
CA PRO A 38 -28.08 10.35 -5.14
C PRO A 38 -28.37 11.30 -3.97
N VAL A 39 -28.24 10.80 -2.74
CA VAL A 39 -28.20 11.66 -1.55
C VAL A 39 -26.91 12.48 -1.61
N ARG A 40 -27.01 13.80 -1.56
CA ARG A 40 -25.86 14.71 -1.63
C ARG A 40 -25.62 15.34 -0.27
N LEU A 41 -24.36 15.36 0.16
CA LEU A 41 -23.95 16.10 1.35
C LEU A 41 -24.06 17.60 1.11
N PRO A 42 -24.38 18.40 2.17
CA PRO A 42 -24.40 19.85 2.06
C PRO A 42 -22.96 20.37 1.80
N GLU A 43 -22.83 21.39 0.96
CA GLU A 43 -21.53 21.94 0.58
C GLU A 43 -21.12 23.16 1.44
N ASP A 44 -22.10 23.82 2.07
CA ASP A 44 -21.96 25.06 2.86
C ASP A 44 -21.89 24.80 4.37
N VAL A 45 -21.17 23.76 4.77
CA VAL A 45 -21.09 23.32 6.17
C VAL A 45 -20.09 24.15 6.99
N VAL A 46 -20.44 24.35 8.26
CA VAL A 46 -19.56 24.95 9.26
C VAL A 46 -19.02 23.86 10.17
N MET A 47 -17.67 23.75 10.25
CA MET A 47 -16.98 22.77 11.08
C MET A 47 -16.67 23.39 12.45
N ASP A 48 -17.27 22.89 13.52
CA ASP A 48 -16.95 23.27 14.92
C ASP A 48 -15.87 22.37 15.55
N GLY A 49 -15.46 21.30 14.84
CA GLY A 49 -14.46 20.36 15.31
C GLY A 49 -14.97 19.33 16.32
N VAL A 50 -16.24 19.37 16.68
CA VAL A 50 -16.85 18.47 17.68
C VAL A 50 -18.01 17.69 17.10
N THR A 51 -18.99 18.37 16.54
CA THR A 51 -20.22 17.76 16.00
C THR A 51 -20.09 17.57 14.48
N SER A 52 -20.59 16.45 13.96
CA SER A 52 -20.73 16.30 12.51
C SER A 52 -21.63 17.39 11.97
N PRO A 53 -21.20 18.19 10.97
CA PRO A 53 -22.00 19.30 10.45
C PRO A 53 -23.32 18.83 9.83
N ILE A 54 -23.40 17.59 9.31
CA ILE A 54 -24.65 17.01 8.81
C ILE A 54 -25.65 16.83 9.94
N LYS A 55 -25.16 16.36 11.10
CA LYS A 55 -26.00 16.15 12.28
C LYS A 55 -26.41 17.49 12.92
N ALA A 56 -25.61 18.53 12.74
CA ALA A 56 -25.88 19.87 13.22
C ALA A 56 -26.84 20.66 12.30
N ASP A 57 -27.15 20.15 11.10
CA ASP A 57 -28.05 20.76 10.13
C ASP A 57 -29.41 20.03 10.04
N PRO A 58 -30.40 20.43 10.86
CA PRO A 58 -31.71 19.81 10.85
C PRO A 58 -32.50 20.10 9.56
N GLU A 59 -32.17 21.15 8.83
CA GLU A 59 -32.88 21.47 7.57
C GLU A 59 -32.42 20.53 6.45
N TRP A 60 -31.14 20.21 6.36
CA TRP A 60 -30.63 19.22 5.41
C TRP A 60 -31.23 17.83 5.67
N ALA A 61 -31.41 17.46 6.93
CA ALA A 61 -31.93 16.15 7.30
C ALA A 61 -33.41 15.96 6.91
N LYS A 62 -34.21 17.04 6.82
CA LYS A 62 -35.64 16.94 6.53
C LYS A 62 -35.93 16.51 5.09
N THR A 63 -36.85 15.56 4.95
CA THR A 63 -37.34 15.08 3.65
C THR A 63 -38.76 14.53 3.80
N THR A 64 -39.28 13.91 2.76
CA THR A 64 -40.60 13.25 2.80
C THR A 64 -40.53 11.83 2.25
N TYR A 65 -41.31 10.94 2.81
CA TYR A 65 -41.52 9.57 2.32
C TYR A 65 -43.00 9.26 2.22
N ASN A 66 -43.50 8.95 1.02
CA ASN A 66 -44.91 8.70 0.75
C ASN A 66 -45.82 9.81 1.29
N GLY A 67 -45.41 11.07 1.19
CA GLY A 67 -46.21 12.24 1.64
C GLY A 67 -46.17 12.49 3.15
N SER A 68 -45.37 11.76 3.92
CA SER A 68 -45.18 11.95 5.36
C SER A 68 -43.76 12.46 5.63
N ASP A 69 -43.58 13.17 6.74
CA ASP A 69 -42.28 13.67 7.16
C ASP A 69 -41.32 12.50 7.43
N ALA A 70 -40.11 12.66 6.95
CA ALA A 70 -38.98 11.73 7.12
C ALA A 70 -37.69 12.49 7.31
N PHE A 71 -36.63 11.80 7.76
CA PHE A 71 -35.34 12.40 7.97
C PHE A 71 -34.25 11.54 7.31
N HIS A 72 -33.35 12.17 6.55
CA HIS A 72 -32.15 11.50 6.06
C HIS A 72 -31.29 10.99 7.22
N GLU A 73 -30.60 9.88 6.99
CA GLU A 73 -29.53 9.45 7.88
C GLU A 73 -28.42 10.49 7.91
N THR A 74 -27.97 10.87 9.10
CA THR A 74 -26.95 11.90 9.30
C THR A 74 -25.54 11.34 9.52
N ASP A 75 -25.41 10.02 9.63
CA ASP A 75 -24.14 9.35 9.58
C ASP A 75 -23.67 9.16 8.13
N THR A 76 -22.38 9.02 7.92
CA THR A 76 -21.80 8.59 6.64
C THR A 76 -21.24 7.18 6.76
N PHE A 77 -21.03 6.51 5.62
CA PHE A 77 -20.31 5.25 5.61
C PHE A 77 -18.85 5.44 6.05
N ASP A 78 -18.30 4.42 6.70
CA ASP A 78 -16.86 4.29 6.85
C ASP A 78 -16.19 4.34 5.47
N THR A 79 -15.08 5.07 5.34
CA THR A 79 -14.38 5.24 4.06
C THR A 79 -13.87 3.94 3.46
N PHE A 80 -13.75 2.86 4.25
CA PHE A 80 -13.47 1.53 3.72
C PHE A 80 -14.63 0.94 2.90
N MET A 81 -15.83 1.50 2.98
CA MET A 81 -16.94 1.04 2.14
C MET A 81 -16.71 1.35 0.67
N GLU A 82 -16.19 2.53 0.33
CA GLU A 82 -15.87 2.87 -1.06
C GLU A 82 -14.76 1.98 -1.61
N SER A 83 -13.73 1.71 -0.82
CA SER A 83 -12.64 0.81 -1.22
C SER A 83 -13.02 -0.68 -1.20
N SER A 84 -14.22 -1.02 -0.73
CA SER A 84 -14.66 -2.41 -0.61
C SER A 84 -15.02 -3.06 -1.95
N TRP A 85 -15.28 -2.28 -2.99
CA TRP A 85 -15.75 -2.78 -4.27
C TRP A 85 -15.08 -2.13 -5.50
N TYR A 86 -14.07 -1.28 -5.30
CA TYR A 86 -13.37 -0.57 -6.38
C TYR A 86 -12.82 -1.52 -7.46
N TYR A 87 -12.32 -2.70 -7.07
CA TYR A 87 -11.82 -3.72 -7.99
C TYR A 87 -12.92 -4.23 -8.93
N ALA A 88 -14.17 -4.33 -8.46
CA ALA A 88 -15.32 -4.68 -9.28
C ALA A 88 -15.72 -3.52 -10.20
N ARG A 89 -15.70 -2.27 -9.69
CA ARG A 89 -15.95 -1.08 -10.49
C ARG A 89 -14.95 -0.93 -11.63
N TYR A 90 -13.69 -1.26 -11.41
CA TYR A 90 -12.63 -1.19 -12.42
C TYR A 90 -12.84 -2.14 -13.60
N CYS A 91 -13.68 -3.18 -13.46
CA CYS A 91 -14.06 -4.04 -14.59
C CYS A 91 -14.91 -3.27 -15.64
N SER A 92 -15.57 -2.18 -15.24
CA SER A 92 -16.45 -1.38 -16.09
C SER A 92 -16.47 0.10 -15.65
N PRO A 93 -15.33 0.82 -15.74
CA PRO A 93 -15.19 2.18 -15.19
C PRO A 93 -16.16 3.19 -15.83
N ASP A 94 -16.50 3.02 -17.09
CA ASP A 94 -17.38 3.92 -17.85
C ASP A 94 -18.86 3.53 -17.79
N HIS A 95 -19.23 2.53 -16.94
CA HIS A 95 -20.62 2.11 -16.83
C HIS A 95 -21.42 3.14 -16.01
N ASP A 96 -22.39 3.77 -16.63
CA ASP A 96 -23.19 4.88 -16.08
C ASP A 96 -24.60 4.49 -15.62
N LYS A 97 -25.03 3.24 -15.88
CA LYS A 97 -26.38 2.77 -15.60
C LYS A 97 -26.56 2.10 -14.24
N ALA A 98 -25.48 1.60 -13.65
CA ALA A 98 -25.47 0.91 -12.35
C ALA A 98 -24.08 0.93 -11.72
N MET A 99 -23.94 0.35 -10.54
CA MET A 99 -22.65 0.24 -9.82
C MET A 99 -21.55 -0.40 -10.68
N LEU A 100 -21.89 -1.43 -11.45
CA LEU A 100 -20.98 -2.17 -12.34
C LEU A 100 -21.78 -2.88 -13.43
N ASP A 101 -21.09 -3.33 -14.47
CA ASP A 101 -21.62 -4.24 -15.49
C ASP A 101 -21.40 -5.69 -15.03
N PRO A 102 -22.46 -6.46 -14.71
CA PRO A 102 -22.32 -7.83 -14.21
C PRO A 102 -21.57 -8.76 -15.18
N ALA A 103 -21.74 -8.59 -16.50
CA ALA A 103 -21.07 -9.44 -17.48
C ALA A 103 -19.54 -9.23 -17.45
N LYS A 104 -19.10 -7.96 -17.41
CA LYS A 104 -17.68 -7.62 -17.31
C LYS A 104 -17.10 -8.00 -15.94
N ALA A 105 -17.83 -7.74 -14.85
CA ALA A 105 -17.39 -8.12 -13.51
C ALA A 105 -17.21 -9.63 -13.40
N ASN A 106 -18.17 -10.43 -13.86
CA ASN A 106 -18.09 -11.90 -13.80
C ASN A 106 -17.03 -12.50 -14.74
N TYR A 107 -16.59 -11.76 -15.76
CA TYR A 107 -15.46 -12.18 -16.60
C TYR A 107 -14.11 -12.01 -15.87
N TRP A 108 -13.91 -10.89 -15.15
CA TRP A 108 -12.65 -10.56 -14.53
C TRP A 108 -12.50 -11.06 -13.08
N LEU A 109 -13.60 -11.25 -12.36
CA LEU A 109 -13.60 -11.68 -10.96
C LEU A 109 -13.70 -13.21 -10.82
N PRO A 110 -13.12 -13.76 -9.74
CA PRO A 110 -12.38 -13.11 -8.67
C PRO A 110 -10.99 -12.66 -9.14
N VAL A 111 -10.43 -11.62 -8.48
CA VAL A 111 -9.07 -11.15 -8.76
C VAL A 111 -8.06 -12.28 -8.53
N ASP A 112 -7.19 -12.55 -9.49
CA ASP A 112 -6.27 -13.68 -9.43
C ASP A 112 -5.19 -13.51 -8.35
N GLN A 113 -4.64 -12.30 -8.22
CA GLN A 113 -3.62 -11.98 -7.22
C GLN A 113 -3.90 -10.58 -6.65
N TYR A 114 -4.12 -10.51 -5.35
CA TYR A 114 -4.33 -9.26 -4.61
C TYR A 114 -3.17 -8.99 -3.67
N ILE A 115 -2.55 -7.82 -3.79
CA ILE A 115 -1.29 -7.50 -3.12
C ILE A 115 -1.49 -6.26 -2.24
N GLY A 116 -1.06 -6.34 -0.98
CA GLY A 116 -1.16 -5.22 -0.05
C GLY A 116 -0.44 -5.48 1.26
N GLY A 117 -0.43 -4.47 2.14
CA GLY A 117 0.15 -4.59 3.47
C GLY A 117 -0.67 -5.49 4.38
N ILE A 118 0.01 -6.19 5.29
CA ILE A 118 -0.62 -7.11 6.26
C ILE A 118 -1.65 -6.40 7.17
N GLU A 119 -1.50 -5.10 7.39
CA GLU A 119 -2.43 -4.29 8.21
C GLU A 119 -3.85 -4.25 7.66
N HIS A 120 -4.02 -4.46 6.36
CA HIS A 120 -5.33 -4.46 5.71
C HIS A 120 -6.11 -5.76 5.90
N ALA A 121 -5.50 -6.81 6.47
CA ALA A 121 -6.16 -8.08 6.71
C ALA A 121 -7.42 -7.97 7.60
N ILE A 122 -7.42 -7.05 8.56
CA ILE A 122 -8.53 -6.83 9.49
C ILE A 122 -9.49 -5.75 8.99
N LEU A 123 -8.97 -4.68 8.38
CA LEU A 123 -9.76 -3.53 7.94
C LEU A 123 -10.31 -3.75 6.53
N HIS A 124 -9.56 -3.36 5.52
CA HIS A 124 -9.98 -3.38 4.12
C HIS A 124 -10.50 -4.75 3.65
N LEU A 125 -9.78 -5.84 3.95
CA LEU A 125 -10.17 -7.17 3.48
C LEU A 125 -11.48 -7.66 4.12
N LEU A 126 -11.75 -7.32 5.38
CA LEU A 126 -13.02 -7.64 6.02
C LEU A 126 -14.19 -6.96 5.29
N TYR A 127 -14.08 -5.65 5.04
CA TYR A 127 -15.10 -4.89 4.31
C TYR A 127 -15.24 -5.37 2.86
N ALA A 128 -14.13 -5.61 2.14
CA ALA A 128 -14.17 -6.08 0.77
C ALA A 128 -14.86 -7.43 0.64
N ARG A 129 -14.59 -8.38 1.53
CA ARG A 129 -15.25 -9.68 1.55
C ARG A 129 -16.73 -9.57 1.88
N PHE A 130 -17.07 -8.75 2.86
CA PHE A 130 -18.47 -8.49 3.23
C PHE A 130 -19.24 -7.90 2.06
N PHE A 131 -18.73 -6.84 1.46
CA PHE A 131 -19.39 -6.15 0.35
C PHE A 131 -19.50 -7.04 -0.90
N HIS A 132 -18.48 -7.85 -1.18
CA HIS A 132 -18.53 -8.81 -2.28
C HIS A 132 -19.64 -9.84 -2.12
N LYS A 133 -19.87 -10.32 -0.90
CA LYS A 133 -20.99 -11.24 -0.60
C LYS A 133 -22.34 -10.56 -0.78
N LEU A 134 -22.47 -9.28 -0.43
CA LEU A 134 -23.69 -8.51 -0.73
C LEU A 134 -23.90 -8.36 -2.24
N LEU A 135 -22.87 -8.05 -3.02
CA LEU A 135 -22.94 -7.99 -4.48
C LEU A 135 -23.36 -9.33 -5.09
N ARG A 136 -22.85 -10.45 -4.55
CA ARG A 136 -23.29 -11.79 -4.95
C ARG A 136 -24.76 -12.04 -4.62
N ASP A 137 -25.19 -11.70 -3.42
CA ASP A 137 -26.54 -11.98 -2.94
C ASP A 137 -27.59 -11.18 -3.74
N VAL A 138 -27.23 -10.01 -4.27
CA VAL A 138 -28.08 -9.23 -5.20
C VAL A 138 -27.84 -9.59 -6.68
N GLY A 139 -27.01 -10.59 -6.99
CA GLY A 139 -26.83 -11.12 -8.35
C GLY A 139 -25.87 -10.31 -9.25
N LEU A 140 -25.12 -9.36 -8.71
CA LEU A 140 -24.17 -8.55 -9.48
C LEU A 140 -22.84 -9.28 -9.77
N VAL A 141 -22.42 -10.17 -8.87
CA VAL A 141 -21.26 -11.06 -9.07
C VAL A 141 -21.65 -12.50 -8.74
N SER A 142 -20.93 -13.47 -9.30
CA SER A 142 -21.22 -14.91 -9.15
C SER A 142 -20.28 -15.63 -8.19
N THR A 143 -19.21 -14.97 -7.75
CA THR A 143 -18.17 -15.60 -6.93
C THR A 143 -18.38 -15.33 -5.45
N ASP A 144 -17.94 -16.28 -4.59
CA ASP A 144 -18.10 -16.19 -3.14
C ASP A 144 -17.05 -15.28 -2.48
N GLU A 145 -15.87 -15.18 -3.10
CA GLU A 145 -14.74 -14.42 -2.56
C GLU A 145 -14.18 -13.47 -3.63
N PRO A 146 -13.78 -12.26 -3.26
CA PRO A 146 -13.28 -11.27 -4.21
C PRO A 146 -11.91 -11.60 -4.79
N PHE A 147 -11.08 -12.34 -4.03
CA PHE A 147 -9.68 -12.59 -4.35
C PHE A 147 -9.35 -14.08 -4.27
N LYS A 148 -8.66 -14.64 -5.30
CA LYS A 148 -8.18 -16.01 -5.29
C LYS A 148 -6.96 -16.20 -4.40
N ARG A 149 -6.05 -15.23 -4.43
CA ARG A 149 -4.80 -15.24 -3.67
C ARG A 149 -4.54 -13.87 -3.07
N LEU A 150 -4.10 -13.87 -1.81
CA LEU A 150 -3.65 -12.70 -1.10
C LEU A 150 -2.14 -12.79 -0.91
N LEU A 151 -1.42 -11.75 -1.31
CA LEU A 151 -0.03 -11.55 -0.96
C LEU A 151 0.03 -10.41 0.06
N CYS A 152 0.14 -10.77 1.33
CA CYS A 152 0.29 -9.80 2.41
C CYS A 152 1.76 -9.43 2.54
N GLN A 153 2.12 -8.23 2.11
CA GLN A 153 3.50 -7.74 2.18
C GLN A 153 3.95 -7.54 3.62
N GLY A 154 5.20 -7.91 3.89
CA GLY A 154 5.87 -7.63 5.15
C GLY A 154 6.05 -6.12 5.36
N MET A 155 6.32 -5.75 6.60
CA MET A 155 6.54 -4.33 6.97
C MET A 155 7.96 -3.90 6.63
N VAL A 156 8.11 -2.63 6.25
CA VAL A 156 9.43 -1.99 6.17
C VAL A 156 9.72 -1.36 7.53
N LEU A 157 10.83 -1.79 8.13
CA LEU A 157 11.33 -1.29 9.40
C LEU A 157 12.45 -0.28 9.18
N ALA A 158 12.53 0.70 10.07
CA ALA A 158 13.68 1.60 10.19
C ALA A 158 14.03 1.80 11.67
N GLU A 159 15.26 2.22 11.92
CA GLU A 159 15.71 2.59 13.26
C GLU A 159 14.87 3.74 13.81
N THR A 160 14.75 3.78 15.13
CA THR A 160 14.01 4.82 15.84
C THR A 160 14.87 5.44 16.92
N PHE A 161 14.80 6.77 16.96
CA PHE A 161 15.57 7.58 17.92
C PHE A 161 14.63 8.54 18.64
N TYR A 162 14.80 8.66 19.94
CA TYR A 162 13.99 9.55 20.74
C TYR A 162 14.77 10.20 21.86
N ARG A 163 14.18 11.23 22.44
CA ARG A 163 14.59 11.85 23.70
C ARG A 163 13.35 11.98 24.59
N ASP A 164 13.51 11.68 25.86
CA ASP A 164 12.43 11.89 26.83
C ASP A 164 12.19 13.39 27.01
N THR A 165 10.93 13.77 27.15
CA THR A 165 10.51 15.15 27.41
C THR A 165 10.20 15.34 28.89
N ASP A 166 10.28 16.57 29.39
CA ASP A 166 10.00 16.91 30.79
C ASP A 166 8.58 16.50 31.25
N ASN A 167 7.66 16.36 30.31
CA ASN A 167 6.28 15.95 30.55
C ASN A 167 6.07 14.42 30.53
N GLY A 168 7.14 13.62 30.53
CA GLY A 168 7.09 12.16 30.51
C GLY A 168 6.72 11.55 29.14
N GLY A 169 6.69 12.36 28.08
CA GLY A 169 6.51 11.92 26.68
C GLY A 169 7.85 11.61 26.00
N LYS A 170 7.77 11.27 24.71
CA LYS A 170 8.93 11.04 23.84
C LYS A 170 8.89 11.95 22.63
N GLN A 171 9.97 12.65 22.40
CA GLN A 171 10.20 13.37 21.14
C GLN A 171 10.99 12.46 20.20
N TRP A 172 10.43 12.16 19.04
CA TRP A 172 11.03 11.28 18.05
C TRP A 172 11.75 12.05 16.97
N PHE A 173 12.92 11.56 16.56
CA PHE A 173 13.78 12.17 15.56
C PHE A 173 13.94 11.28 14.34
N SER A 174 14.06 11.91 13.17
CA SER A 174 14.32 11.19 11.93
C SER A 174 15.71 10.53 11.98
N PRO A 175 15.84 9.26 11.56
CA PRO A 175 17.16 8.63 11.44
C PRO A 175 18.15 9.41 10.58
N ALA A 176 17.66 10.14 9.57
CA ALA A 176 18.49 10.99 8.72
C ALA A 176 19.15 12.16 9.46
N ASP A 177 18.59 12.57 10.61
CA ASP A 177 19.10 13.70 11.42
C ASP A 177 19.98 13.22 12.57
N VAL A 178 20.27 11.92 12.67
CA VAL A 178 21.02 11.31 13.77
C VAL A 178 22.31 10.69 13.26
N SER A 179 23.44 11.12 13.83
CA SER A 179 24.75 10.47 13.62
C SER A 179 24.91 9.32 14.59
N VAL A 180 25.17 8.12 14.05
CA VAL A 180 25.27 6.87 14.80
C VAL A 180 26.69 6.30 14.72
N GLN A 181 27.27 6.00 15.87
CA GLN A 181 28.52 5.25 15.96
C GLN A 181 28.23 3.80 16.36
N ARG A 182 28.82 2.83 15.66
CA ARG A 182 28.57 1.41 15.85
C ARG A 182 29.89 0.67 16.19
N ASP A 183 29.71 -0.44 16.90
CA ASP A 183 30.80 -1.40 17.10
C ASP A 183 31.01 -2.32 15.87
N ASP A 184 32.00 -3.18 15.93
CA ASP A 184 32.35 -4.15 14.88
C ASP A 184 31.21 -5.16 14.60
N LYS A 185 30.27 -5.28 15.49
CA LYS A 185 29.07 -6.14 15.39
C LYS A 185 27.82 -5.37 14.92
N GLY A 186 27.96 -4.10 14.56
CA GLY A 186 26.89 -3.23 14.10
C GLY A 186 25.98 -2.67 15.21
N ARG A 187 26.29 -2.91 16.51
CA ARG A 187 25.49 -2.39 17.63
C ARG A 187 25.77 -0.92 17.84
N ILE A 188 24.74 -0.15 18.09
CA ILE A 188 24.85 1.30 18.34
C ILE A 188 25.57 1.53 19.67
N LEU A 189 26.68 2.23 19.62
CA LEU A 189 27.43 2.69 20.79
C LEU A 189 26.98 4.10 21.21
N THR A 190 26.83 5.01 20.26
CA THR A 190 26.35 6.37 20.49
C THR A 190 25.44 6.81 19.36
N ALA A 191 24.47 7.62 19.69
CA ALA A 191 23.57 8.29 18.74
C ALA A 191 23.43 9.76 19.15
N ILE A 192 23.70 10.66 18.23
CA ILE A 192 23.76 12.12 18.48
C ILE A 192 22.88 12.80 17.43
N LEU A 193 22.01 13.69 17.88
CA LEU A 193 21.18 14.51 16.99
C LEU A 193 22.05 15.61 16.35
N ASN A 194 22.07 15.69 15.03
CA ASN A 194 22.97 16.58 14.29
C ASN A 194 22.65 18.06 14.49
N THR A 195 21.40 18.41 14.82
CA THR A 195 20.97 19.80 14.94
C THR A 195 21.42 20.48 16.21
N ASP A 196 21.61 19.72 17.30
CA ASP A 196 21.98 20.29 18.61
C ASP A 196 23.21 19.62 19.25
N GLY A 197 23.74 18.56 18.62
CA GLY A 197 24.90 17.83 19.13
C GLY A 197 24.66 17.03 20.41
N LEU A 198 23.40 16.88 20.85
CA LEU A 198 23.06 16.18 22.07
C LEU A 198 22.70 14.71 21.83
N PRO A 199 22.90 13.82 22.81
CA PRO A 199 22.61 12.42 22.67
C PRO A 199 21.10 12.13 22.55
N VAL A 200 20.76 11.10 21.78
CA VAL A 200 19.43 10.52 21.66
C VAL A 200 19.46 9.04 21.99
N VAL A 201 18.35 8.49 22.38
CA VAL A 201 18.20 7.07 22.72
C VAL A 201 17.79 6.29 21.46
N ALA A 202 18.57 5.27 21.10
CA ALA A 202 18.19 4.32 20.06
C ALA A 202 17.18 3.31 20.61
N SER A 203 15.98 3.24 20.00
CA SER A 203 14.90 2.32 20.41
C SER A 203 14.80 1.08 19.52
N GLY A 204 15.76 0.88 18.62
CA GLY A 204 15.80 -0.27 17.72
C GLY A 204 14.92 -0.12 16.48
N MET A 205 14.81 -1.23 15.73
CA MET A 205 14.01 -1.29 14.49
C MET A 205 12.52 -1.29 14.80
N SER A 206 11.77 -0.51 14.05
CA SER A 206 10.31 -0.42 14.20
C SER A 206 9.65 -0.12 12.87
N LYS A 207 8.38 -0.50 12.71
CA LYS A 207 7.57 -0.10 11.56
C LYS A 207 7.67 1.41 11.33
N MET A 208 7.91 1.80 10.09
CA MET A 208 7.91 3.21 9.70
C MET A 208 6.55 3.86 10.00
N SER A 209 6.57 4.97 10.71
CA SER A 209 5.35 5.71 11.07
C SER A 209 5.62 7.21 11.24
N LYS A 210 4.62 8.02 10.93
CA LYS A 210 4.69 9.47 11.15
C LYS A 210 4.88 9.81 12.63
N SER A 211 4.26 9.05 13.53
CA SER A 211 4.34 9.29 14.99
C SER A 211 5.73 9.03 15.56
N LYS A 212 6.53 8.17 14.94
CA LYS A 212 7.93 7.89 15.34
C LYS A 212 8.96 8.62 14.49
N ASN A 213 8.51 9.38 13.51
CA ASN A 213 9.36 10.14 12.58
C ASN A 213 10.52 9.32 11.97
N ASN A 214 10.29 8.01 11.77
CA ASN A 214 11.30 7.09 11.23
C ASN A 214 11.02 6.67 9.78
N GLY A 215 10.17 7.42 9.07
CA GLY A 215 9.92 7.22 7.64
C GLY A 215 11.11 7.70 6.80
N ILE A 216 11.46 6.93 5.80
CA ILE A 216 12.44 7.32 4.78
C ILE A 216 11.69 8.05 3.66
N ASP A 217 12.17 9.22 3.30
CA ASP A 217 11.63 9.97 2.15
C ASP A 217 12.13 9.34 0.84
N PRO A 218 11.23 8.70 0.06
CA PRO A 218 11.63 8.05 -1.19
C PRO A 218 12.27 9.02 -2.18
N GLN A 219 11.81 10.28 -2.22
CA GLN A 219 12.31 11.25 -3.18
C GLN A 219 13.78 11.59 -2.92
N LYS A 220 14.19 11.76 -1.66
CA LYS A 220 15.59 12.00 -1.30
C LYS A 220 16.49 10.84 -1.73
N VAL A 221 16.05 9.61 -1.55
CA VAL A 221 16.81 8.42 -1.96
C VAL A 221 16.87 8.32 -3.47
N ILE A 222 15.79 8.61 -4.18
CA ILE A 222 15.73 8.65 -5.65
C ILE A 222 16.66 9.72 -6.21
N ASP A 223 16.67 10.91 -5.64
CA ASP A 223 17.53 12.01 -6.07
C ASP A 223 19.02 11.66 -5.89
N GLN A 224 19.35 10.93 -4.84
CA GLN A 224 20.74 10.53 -4.55
C GLN A 224 21.21 9.32 -5.35
N TYR A 225 20.39 8.29 -5.50
CA TYR A 225 20.81 6.99 -6.03
C TYR A 225 20.08 6.55 -7.31
N GLY A 226 19.02 7.25 -7.70
CA GLY A 226 18.14 6.89 -8.81
C GLY A 226 17.03 5.91 -8.44
N ALA A 227 15.93 5.98 -9.16
CA ALA A 227 14.73 5.16 -8.90
C ALA A 227 15.02 3.66 -9.04
N ASP A 228 15.83 3.25 -10.02
CA ASP A 228 16.15 1.83 -10.25
C ASP A 228 16.95 1.23 -9.10
N THR A 229 17.80 2.02 -8.44
CA THR A 229 18.49 1.57 -7.22
C THR A 229 17.51 1.26 -6.10
N VAL A 230 16.55 2.14 -5.86
CA VAL A 230 15.52 1.95 -4.83
C VAL A 230 14.67 0.72 -5.14
N ARG A 231 14.24 0.58 -6.39
CA ARG A 231 13.47 -0.59 -6.86
C ARG A 231 14.24 -1.89 -6.66
N LEU A 232 15.51 -1.91 -7.09
CA LEU A 232 16.37 -3.09 -6.93
C LEU A 232 16.54 -3.45 -5.45
N PHE A 233 16.83 -2.46 -4.60
CA PHE A 233 16.97 -2.67 -3.16
C PHE A 233 15.71 -3.30 -2.56
N MET A 234 14.54 -2.72 -2.81
CA MET A 234 13.27 -3.20 -2.29
C MET A 234 12.93 -4.63 -2.75
N MET A 235 13.22 -4.95 -4.01
CA MET A 235 12.92 -6.26 -4.59
C MET A 235 13.92 -7.34 -4.19
N PHE A 236 15.15 -6.97 -3.91
CA PHE A 236 16.26 -7.91 -3.68
C PHE A 236 16.49 -8.23 -2.20
N THR A 237 16.18 -7.31 -1.29
CA THR A 237 16.55 -7.41 0.13
C THR A 237 15.80 -8.51 0.85
N ALA A 238 14.50 -8.69 0.57
CA ALA A 238 13.68 -9.70 1.21
C ALA A 238 12.55 -10.18 0.28
N PRO A 239 12.08 -11.44 0.42
CA PRO A 239 10.81 -11.85 -0.18
C PRO A 239 9.67 -10.92 0.22
N PRO A 240 8.67 -10.70 -0.66
CA PRO A 240 7.59 -9.74 -0.39
C PRO A 240 6.83 -9.95 0.92
N GLU A 241 6.70 -11.20 1.36
CA GLU A 241 5.98 -11.56 2.59
C GLU A 241 6.80 -11.33 3.86
N GLN A 242 8.09 -11.12 3.72
CA GLN A 242 8.99 -10.92 4.85
C GLN A 242 9.16 -9.45 5.20
N THR A 243 9.46 -9.21 6.45
CA THR A 243 9.82 -7.88 6.94
C THR A 243 11.18 -7.46 6.36
N LEU A 244 11.24 -6.24 5.82
CA LEU A 244 12.44 -5.63 5.29
C LEU A 244 12.96 -4.60 6.30
N GLU A 245 14.25 -4.70 6.66
CA GLU A 245 14.93 -3.68 7.44
C GLU A 245 15.65 -2.71 6.50
N TRP A 246 15.36 -1.43 6.65
CA TRP A 246 16.02 -0.39 5.86
C TRP A 246 17.50 -0.30 6.21
N SER A 247 18.35 -0.26 5.19
CA SER A 247 19.79 -0.15 5.33
C SER A 247 20.38 0.70 4.22
N ASP A 248 20.93 1.86 4.58
CA ASP A 248 21.57 2.76 3.61
C ASP A 248 22.75 2.10 2.91
N SER A 249 23.53 1.30 3.63
CA SER A 249 24.68 0.55 3.06
C SER A 249 24.21 -0.49 2.03
N ALA A 250 23.04 -1.08 2.19
CA ALA A 250 22.48 -2.01 1.22
C ALA A 250 21.93 -1.28 -0.01
N VAL A 251 21.35 -0.08 0.16
CA VAL A 251 20.98 0.80 -0.97
C VAL A 251 22.21 1.19 -1.79
N GLU A 252 23.30 1.60 -1.13
CA GLU A 252 24.58 1.85 -1.82
C GLU A 252 25.12 0.62 -2.54
N GLY A 253 24.95 -0.55 -1.94
CA GLY A 253 25.32 -1.84 -2.56
C GLY A 253 24.57 -2.07 -3.86
N ALA A 254 23.25 -1.86 -3.86
CA ALA A 254 22.40 -1.93 -5.05
C ALA A 254 22.83 -0.90 -6.11
N HIS A 255 23.13 0.34 -5.70
CA HIS A 255 23.61 1.37 -6.62
C HIS A 255 24.93 0.99 -7.30
N ARG A 256 25.91 0.48 -6.54
CA ARG A 256 27.17 -0.01 -7.11
C ARG A 256 26.97 -1.17 -8.07
N PHE A 257 26.01 -2.05 -7.77
CA PHE A 257 25.67 -3.17 -8.66
C PHE A 257 25.10 -2.68 -10.00
N ILE A 258 24.12 -1.76 -9.98
CA ILE A 258 23.54 -1.18 -11.20
C ILE A 258 24.62 -0.48 -12.04
N LYS A 259 25.49 0.31 -11.41
CA LYS A 259 26.60 0.96 -12.12
C LYS A 259 27.52 -0.04 -12.82
N ARG A 260 27.80 -1.18 -12.20
CA ARG A 260 28.62 -2.23 -12.80
C ARG A 260 27.94 -2.88 -13.99
N ILE A 261 26.63 -3.15 -13.90
CA ILE A 261 25.85 -3.68 -15.02
C ILE A 261 25.86 -2.67 -16.17
N TYR A 262 25.57 -1.40 -15.87
CA TYR A 262 25.56 -0.35 -16.87
C TYR A 262 26.91 -0.23 -17.61
N ALA A 263 28.01 -0.18 -16.87
CA ALA A 263 29.35 -0.13 -17.46
C ALA A 263 29.63 -1.37 -18.33
N LEU A 264 29.28 -2.57 -17.85
CA LEU A 264 29.44 -3.80 -18.60
C LEU A 264 28.66 -3.77 -19.93
N VAL A 265 27.39 -3.40 -19.89
CA VAL A 265 26.55 -3.32 -21.09
C VAL A 265 27.05 -2.24 -22.03
N SER A 266 27.47 -1.08 -21.51
CA SER A 266 28.00 0.03 -22.30
C SER A 266 29.28 -0.37 -23.02
N ASP A 267 30.19 -1.09 -22.35
CA ASP A 267 31.47 -1.57 -22.94
C ASP A 267 31.21 -2.59 -24.08
N PHE A 268 30.14 -3.36 -23.98
CA PHE A 268 29.79 -4.38 -24.99
C PHE A 268 28.74 -3.95 -26.01
N ALA A 269 28.07 -2.79 -25.85
CA ALA A 269 27.02 -2.32 -26.76
C ALA A 269 27.49 -2.08 -28.20
N GLY A 270 28.81 -1.97 -28.43
CA GLY A 270 29.43 -1.85 -29.78
C GLY A 270 30.04 -3.16 -30.31
N ALA A 271 30.00 -4.23 -29.56
CA ALA A 271 30.78 -5.45 -29.88
C ALA A 271 29.96 -6.50 -30.71
N GLY A 272 28.71 -6.25 -31.03
CA GLY A 272 27.89 -7.08 -31.93
C GLY A 272 27.42 -8.41 -31.36
N SER A 273 28.07 -8.99 -30.33
CA SER A 273 27.60 -10.18 -29.61
C SER A 273 28.08 -10.20 -28.17
N VAL A 274 27.26 -10.70 -27.26
CA VAL A 274 27.60 -10.90 -25.86
C VAL A 274 27.52 -12.38 -25.54
N THR A 275 28.66 -12.96 -25.16
CA THR A 275 28.74 -14.36 -24.75
C THR A 275 28.91 -14.45 -23.22
N ILE A 276 27.95 -15.05 -22.54
CA ILE A 276 27.98 -15.23 -21.09
C ILE A 276 28.09 -16.72 -20.77
N GLY A 277 29.17 -17.13 -20.07
CA GLY A 277 29.39 -18.53 -19.73
C GLY A 277 29.53 -19.46 -20.93
N GLY A 278 30.04 -18.95 -22.05
CA GLY A 278 30.20 -19.71 -23.29
C GLY A 278 28.90 -19.91 -24.07
N TYR A 279 27.83 -19.16 -23.74
CA TYR A 279 26.59 -19.16 -24.47
C TYR A 279 26.38 -17.82 -25.21
N ASP A 280 26.19 -17.88 -26.53
CA ASP A 280 25.85 -16.71 -27.33
C ASP A 280 24.34 -16.52 -27.36
N TYR A 281 23.87 -15.46 -26.71
CA TYR A 281 22.43 -15.16 -26.61
C TYR A 281 21.83 -14.64 -27.93
N HIS A 282 22.65 -14.26 -28.89
CA HIS A 282 22.19 -13.77 -30.19
C HIS A 282 21.98 -14.91 -31.20
N THR A 283 22.88 -15.90 -31.18
CA THR A 283 22.82 -17.06 -32.09
C THR A 283 22.20 -18.31 -31.44
N GLY A 284 22.09 -18.36 -30.14
CA GLY A 284 21.59 -19.53 -29.38
C GLY A 284 22.62 -20.67 -29.29
N GLU A 285 23.86 -20.45 -29.68
CA GLU A 285 24.90 -21.49 -29.73
C GLU A 285 25.87 -21.41 -28.54
N ARG A 286 26.40 -22.56 -28.11
CA ARG A 286 27.50 -22.62 -27.13
C ARG A 286 28.82 -22.33 -27.85
N GLY A 287 29.40 -21.18 -27.57
CA GLY A 287 30.74 -20.85 -28.05
C GLY A 287 31.85 -21.46 -27.18
N THR A 288 33.02 -21.66 -27.78
CA THR A 288 34.25 -22.16 -27.09
C THR A 288 35.12 -21.02 -26.53
N GLY A 289 34.57 -19.78 -26.43
CA GLY A 289 35.31 -18.61 -25.98
C GLY A 289 35.54 -18.54 -24.46
N GLU A 290 36.77 -18.33 -24.04
CA GLU A 290 37.08 -17.99 -22.63
C GLU A 290 36.50 -16.63 -22.26
N LEU A 291 35.78 -16.59 -21.15
CA LEU A 291 35.33 -15.35 -20.51
C LEU A 291 36.57 -14.55 -20.05
N ARG A 292 36.88 -13.44 -20.69
CA ARG A 292 37.99 -12.55 -20.27
C ARG A 292 37.72 -11.82 -18.96
N ASP A 293 36.48 -11.75 -18.49
CA ASP A 293 36.13 -11.19 -17.16
C ASP A 293 35.23 -12.14 -16.36
N LEU A 294 35.84 -13.00 -15.57
CA LEU A 294 35.23 -13.93 -14.63
C LEU A 294 34.39 -13.24 -13.54
N ARG A 295 34.52 -11.92 -13.33
CA ARG A 295 33.74 -11.16 -12.33
C ARG A 295 32.39 -10.76 -12.87
N ALA A 296 32.34 -10.30 -14.13
CA ALA A 296 31.10 -9.97 -14.81
C ALA A 296 30.21 -11.20 -15.02
N GLY A 297 30.82 -12.30 -15.51
CA GLY A 297 30.11 -13.57 -15.70
C GLY A 297 29.52 -14.16 -14.41
N ARG A 298 30.19 -14.00 -13.26
CA ARG A 298 29.66 -14.44 -11.96
C ARG A 298 28.49 -13.60 -11.47
N CYS A 299 28.49 -12.28 -11.68
CA CYS A 299 27.37 -11.42 -11.30
C CYS A 299 26.10 -11.72 -12.12
N ILE A 300 26.24 -11.86 -13.44
CA ILE A 300 25.11 -12.16 -14.31
C ILE A 300 24.63 -13.60 -14.10
N GLY A 301 25.55 -14.58 -13.97
CA GLY A 301 25.23 -15.96 -13.64
C GLY A 301 24.45 -16.08 -12.33
N ALA A 302 24.86 -15.36 -11.28
CA ALA A 302 24.14 -15.33 -10.01
C ALA A 302 22.75 -14.70 -10.13
N CYS A 303 22.56 -13.68 -10.96
CA CYS A 303 21.25 -13.10 -11.23
C CYS A 303 20.33 -14.05 -12.00
N LEU A 304 20.88 -14.75 -13.00
CA LEU A 304 20.13 -15.75 -13.77
C LEU A 304 19.76 -16.98 -12.95
N GLU A 305 20.69 -17.47 -12.09
CA GLU A 305 20.40 -18.57 -11.17
C GLU A 305 19.34 -18.16 -10.12
N TYR A 306 19.41 -16.94 -9.60
CA TYR A 306 18.41 -16.42 -8.67
C TYR A 306 17.04 -16.30 -9.34
N ALA A 307 16.96 -15.73 -10.54
CA ALA A 307 15.72 -15.64 -11.32
C ALA A 307 15.14 -17.01 -11.65
N ALA A 308 15.98 -17.99 -12.01
CA ALA A 308 15.56 -19.36 -12.26
C ALA A 308 15.04 -20.07 -10.99
N ARG A 309 15.67 -19.84 -9.84
CA ARG A 309 15.19 -20.37 -8.54
C ARG A 309 13.87 -19.77 -8.10
N MET A 310 13.64 -18.50 -8.43
CA MET A 310 12.38 -17.80 -8.08
C MET A 310 11.26 -18.05 -9.09
N ASN A 311 11.49 -18.81 -10.15
CA ASN A 311 10.54 -19.13 -11.22
C ASN A 311 9.86 -17.87 -11.81
N GLN A 312 10.60 -16.76 -11.86
CA GLN A 312 10.13 -15.47 -12.38
C GLN A 312 10.87 -15.14 -13.66
N PRO A 313 10.17 -14.75 -14.75
CA PRO A 313 10.84 -14.22 -15.92
C PRO A 313 11.52 -12.90 -15.59
N LEU A 314 12.80 -12.78 -15.90
CA LEU A 314 13.48 -11.48 -15.92
C LEU A 314 12.77 -10.63 -16.98
N MET A 315 12.02 -9.61 -16.54
CA MET A 315 11.63 -8.53 -17.43
C MET A 315 12.87 -7.62 -17.61
N VAL A 316 13.48 -7.71 -18.77
CA VAL A 316 14.51 -6.78 -19.26
C VAL A 316 13.84 -5.51 -19.75
#